data_4a3f0d6c6780acf96e5967747bc24c37
#
_entry.id   4a3f0d6c6780acf96e5967747bc24c37
#
_cell.length_a   1.000
_cell.length_b   1.000
_cell.length_c   1.000
_cell.angle_alpha   90.00
_cell.angle_beta   90.00
_cell.angle_gamma   90.00
#
_symmetry.space_group_name_H-M   'P 1'
#
loop_
_entity.id
_entity.type
_entity.pdbx_description
1 polymer ?
#
loop_
_entity_poly.entity_id
_entity_poly.type
_entity_poly.pdbx_seq_one_letter_code
_entity_poly.pdbx_strand_id
1 'polypeptide(L)'
;MRVTIYDKKPGPGITNSFLAISWAIGAALQKFAGTADETYGALSWDDALSWLAAKPAGTLISIQYWGHGSPGTAYLAGQPLPLNKFIATVKSKVTPLSLVWWRVCSSFQGAQGYTFSKRLADELNCVIAGFTRVIGPMQGGLHTRKPNTEPSWPVTESELPKSWLTDAGLARGNNTIFCLTDKIPDGW
;
A
#
# COMPACT_ATOMS: atom_id res chain seq x y z
N MET A 1 -15.47 -1.74 7.72
CA MET A 1 -14.34 -1.11 8.45
C MET A 1 -13.24 -0.69 7.49
N ARG A 2 -12.64 0.47 7.70
CA ARG A 2 -11.45 0.96 7.01
C ARG A 2 -10.27 0.89 7.97
N VAL A 3 -9.23 0.17 7.60
CA VAL A 3 -8.09 -0.04 8.50
C VAL A 3 -6.79 0.43 7.85
N THR A 4 -5.92 1.02 8.66
CA THR A 4 -4.57 1.42 8.24
C THR A 4 -3.55 0.71 9.11
N ILE A 5 -2.64 -0.04 8.46
CA ILE A 5 -1.50 -0.70 9.08
C ILE A 5 -0.23 0.06 8.66
N TYR A 6 0.67 0.29 9.59
CA TYR A 6 1.95 0.92 9.27
C TYR A 6 3.12 0.19 9.91
N ASP A 7 4.28 0.26 9.26
CA ASP A 7 5.53 -0.27 9.79
C ASP A 7 5.99 0.60 10.97
N LYS A 8 5.94 0.03 12.19
CA LYS A 8 6.35 0.72 13.41
C LYS A 8 7.87 0.69 13.63
N LYS A 9 8.57 -0.23 12.97
CA LYS A 9 10.01 -0.43 13.14
C LYS A 9 10.70 -0.77 11.83
N PRO A 10 10.79 0.18 10.88
CA PRO A 10 11.24 -0.09 9.50
C PRO A 10 12.74 -0.43 9.37
N GLY A 11 13.43 -0.66 10.45
CA GLY A 11 14.85 -1.00 10.49
C GLY A 11 15.72 0.08 11.13
N PRO A 12 17.03 -0.16 11.26
CA PRO A 12 17.94 0.80 11.86
C PRO A 12 18.20 2.01 10.94
N GLY A 13 18.52 3.14 11.53
CA GLY A 13 18.91 4.38 10.86
C GLY A 13 17.96 5.55 11.13
N ILE A 14 18.52 6.77 11.10
CA ILE A 14 17.77 8.01 11.39
C ILE A 14 16.62 8.21 10.40
N THR A 15 16.85 7.98 9.10
CA THR A 15 15.83 8.11 8.06
C THR A 15 14.64 7.19 8.33
N ASN A 16 14.89 5.94 8.70
CA ASN A 16 13.85 4.97 9.02
C ASN A 16 13.05 5.38 10.26
N SER A 17 13.69 5.97 11.25
CA SER A 17 13.00 6.49 12.44
C SER A 17 12.05 7.64 12.07
N PHE A 18 12.47 8.57 11.19
CA PHE A 18 11.60 9.62 10.69
C PHE A 18 10.42 9.08 9.89
N LEU A 19 10.63 8.07 9.06
CA LEU A 19 9.56 7.43 8.28
C LEU A 19 8.55 6.74 9.20
N ALA A 20 8.99 6.00 10.21
CA ALA A 20 8.09 5.37 11.18
C ALA A 20 7.21 6.40 11.90
N ILE A 21 7.79 7.53 12.31
CA ILE A 21 7.05 8.64 12.93
C ILE A 21 6.06 9.24 11.95
N SER A 22 6.48 9.48 10.70
CA SER A 22 5.61 10.05 9.66
C SER A 22 4.41 9.15 9.35
N TRP A 23 4.61 7.84 9.26
CA TRP A 23 3.53 6.87 9.07
C TRP A 23 2.60 6.81 10.27
N ALA A 24 3.14 6.82 11.49
CA ALA A 24 2.32 6.84 12.70
C ALA A 24 1.46 8.11 12.80
N ILE A 25 2.04 9.28 12.50
CA ILE A 25 1.30 10.56 12.46
C ILE A 25 0.24 10.53 11.37
N GLY A 26 0.58 10.07 10.15
CA GLY A 26 -0.36 9.97 9.05
C GLY A 26 -1.54 9.04 9.38
N ALA A 27 -1.28 7.89 9.98
CA ALA A 27 -2.30 6.96 10.44
C ALA A 27 -3.19 7.57 11.53
N ALA A 28 -2.60 8.28 12.50
CA ALA A 28 -3.35 8.99 13.54
C ALA A 28 -4.24 10.09 12.95
N LEU A 29 -3.75 10.85 11.97
CA LEU A 29 -4.53 11.87 11.27
C LEU A 29 -5.70 11.26 10.50
N GLN A 30 -5.51 10.12 9.82
CA GLN A 30 -6.60 9.40 9.16
C GLN A 30 -7.68 8.96 10.15
N LYS A 31 -7.28 8.45 11.31
CA LYS A 31 -8.23 8.08 12.36
C LYS A 31 -8.98 9.29 12.89
N PHE A 32 -8.28 10.38 13.18
CA PHE A 32 -8.89 11.63 13.65
C PHE A 32 -9.87 12.23 12.63
N ALA A 33 -9.51 12.22 11.35
CA ALA A 33 -10.37 12.68 10.26
C ALA A 33 -11.54 11.72 9.93
N GLY A 34 -11.63 10.58 10.61
CA GLY A 34 -12.67 9.58 10.36
C GLY A 34 -12.53 8.86 9.01
N THR A 35 -11.34 8.88 8.39
CA THR A 35 -11.06 8.19 7.13
C THR A 35 -10.52 6.77 7.33
N ALA A 36 -10.04 6.46 8.54
CA ALA A 36 -9.76 5.11 9.02
C ALA A 36 -10.54 4.87 10.32
N ASP A 37 -11.18 3.72 10.42
CA ASP A 37 -11.90 3.30 11.63
C ASP A 37 -10.92 2.79 12.69
N GLU A 38 -9.88 2.07 12.24
CA GLU A 38 -8.80 1.59 13.10
C GLU A 38 -7.42 1.77 12.44
N THR A 39 -6.40 1.99 13.28
CA THR A 39 -5.00 2.07 12.85
C THR A 39 -4.14 1.13 13.71
N TYR A 40 -3.15 0.49 13.11
CA TYR A 40 -2.29 -0.47 13.78
C TYR A 40 -0.82 -0.33 13.37
N GLY A 41 0.04 -0.05 14.33
CA GLY A 41 1.49 -0.04 14.13
C GLY A 41 2.07 -1.43 14.35
N ALA A 42 2.38 -2.13 13.28
CA ALA A 42 2.86 -3.50 13.33
C ALA A 42 4.38 -3.59 13.50
N LEU A 43 4.82 -4.63 14.21
CA LEU A 43 6.24 -4.93 14.45
C LEU A 43 6.78 -6.04 13.55
N SER A 44 5.90 -6.84 12.96
CA SER A 44 6.21 -7.91 12.01
C SER A 44 4.99 -8.24 11.14
N TRP A 45 5.21 -8.98 10.05
CA TRP A 45 4.08 -9.48 9.26
C TRP A 45 3.19 -10.44 10.04
N ASP A 46 3.74 -11.26 10.93
CA ASP A 46 2.95 -12.16 11.76
C ASP A 46 2.04 -11.40 12.72
N ASP A 47 2.54 -10.32 13.30
CA ASP A 47 1.80 -9.40 14.15
C ASP A 47 0.66 -8.72 13.35
N ALA A 48 0.97 -8.13 12.20
CA ALA A 48 -0.02 -7.52 11.31
C ALA A 48 -1.11 -8.50 10.85
N LEU A 49 -0.71 -9.70 10.44
CA LEU A 49 -1.64 -10.72 9.96
C LEU A 49 -2.51 -11.28 11.08
N SER A 50 -1.97 -11.46 12.28
CA SER A 50 -2.75 -11.87 13.47
C SER A 50 -3.80 -10.83 13.80
N TRP A 51 -3.45 -9.54 13.74
CA TRP A 51 -4.39 -8.45 13.96
C TRP A 51 -5.48 -8.38 12.89
N LEU A 52 -5.16 -8.60 11.60
CA LEU A 52 -6.14 -8.69 10.52
C LEU A 52 -7.05 -9.94 10.65
N ALA A 53 -6.48 -11.08 11.04
CA ALA A 53 -7.22 -12.32 11.24
C ALA A 53 -8.33 -12.18 12.30
N ALA A 54 -8.12 -11.37 13.31
CA ALA A 54 -9.10 -11.09 14.36
C ALA A 54 -10.31 -10.26 13.88
N LYS A 55 -10.25 -9.65 12.68
CA LYS A 55 -11.38 -8.89 12.14
C LYS A 55 -12.51 -9.83 11.68
N PRO A 56 -13.79 -9.44 11.83
CA PRO A 56 -14.90 -10.24 11.34
C PRO A 56 -14.83 -10.45 9.82
N ALA A 57 -15.36 -11.56 9.33
CA ALA A 57 -15.41 -11.87 7.92
C ALA A 57 -16.25 -10.84 7.13
N GLY A 58 -15.82 -10.47 5.93
CA GLY A 58 -16.53 -9.58 5.02
C GLY A 58 -16.68 -8.13 5.50
N THR A 59 -15.97 -7.71 6.57
CA THR A 59 -16.17 -6.39 7.17
C THR A 59 -15.16 -5.35 6.72
N LEU A 60 -14.03 -5.75 6.12
CA LEU A 60 -12.99 -4.79 5.72
C LEU A 60 -13.35 -4.14 4.37
N ILE A 61 -13.77 -2.88 4.43
CA ILE A 61 -14.06 -2.04 3.26
C ILE A 61 -12.75 -1.55 2.62
N SER A 62 -11.77 -1.17 3.45
CA SER A 62 -10.44 -0.88 2.95
C SER A 62 -9.35 -1.30 3.92
N ILE A 63 -8.23 -1.74 3.36
CA ILE A 63 -6.98 -2.01 4.06
C ILE A 63 -5.92 -1.12 3.41
N GLN A 64 -5.30 -0.23 4.16
CA GLN A 64 -4.13 0.52 3.73
C GLN A 64 -2.90 -0.02 4.44
N TYR A 65 -1.80 -0.19 3.72
CA TYR A 65 -0.50 -0.50 4.30
C TYR A 65 0.50 0.60 3.98
N TRP A 66 1.16 1.14 5.01
CA TRP A 66 2.16 2.20 4.93
C TRP A 66 3.51 1.67 5.41
N GLY A 67 4.49 1.66 4.53
CA GLY A 67 5.81 1.13 4.83
C GLY A 67 6.75 1.25 3.64
N HIS A 68 7.83 0.48 3.68
CA HIS A 68 8.72 0.35 2.54
C HIS A 68 8.15 -0.57 1.46
N GLY A 69 8.57 -0.38 0.22
CA GLY A 69 8.23 -1.24 -0.92
C GLY A 69 9.29 -1.27 -1.99
N SER A 70 9.19 -2.25 -2.84
CA SER A 70 9.95 -2.39 -4.09
C SER A 70 9.08 -3.11 -5.12
N PRO A 71 9.53 -3.24 -6.39
CA PRO A 71 8.76 -3.92 -7.41
C PRO A 71 8.26 -5.30 -6.97
N GLY A 72 6.92 -5.45 -6.93
CA GLY A 72 6.26 -6.71 -6.60
C GLY A 72 6.20 -7.08 -5.11
N THR A 73 6.56 -6.18 -4.19
CA THR A 73 6.46 -6.48 -2.75
C THR A 73 6.37 -5.23 -1.87
N ALA A 74 5.96 -5.45 -0.62
CA ALA A 74 6.05 -4.51 0.48
C ALA A 74 6.94 -5.10 1.58
N TYR A 75 7.51 -4.26 2.45
CA TYR A 75 8.36 -4.69 3.56
C TYR A 75 7.80 -4.19 4.88
N LEU A 76 7.85 -5.03 5.90
CA LEU A 76 7.57 -4.69 7.29
C LEU A 76 8.73 -5.18 8.17
N ALA A 77 9.32 -4.27 8.94
CA ALA A 77 10.53 -4.53 9.72
C ALA A 77 11.67 -5.15 8.88
N GLY A 78 11.81 -4.71 7.62
CA GLY A 78 12.80 -5.21 6.68
C GLY A 78 12.49 -6.58 6.05
N GLN A 79 11.38 -7.22 6.42
CA GLN A 79 10.99 -8.52 5.89
C GLN A 79 9.98 -8.35 4.74
N PRO A 80 10.15 -9.06 3.62
CA PRO A 80 9.21 -9.00 2.50
C PRO A 80 7.85 -9.59 2.90
N LEU A 81 6.79 -9.11 2.23
CA LEU A 81 5.43 -9.58 2.43
C LEU A 81 5.32 -11.09 2.18
N PRO A 82 4.87 -11.89 3.17
CA PRO A 82 4.55 -13.30 2.97
C PRO A 82 3.21 -13.43 2.20
N LEU A 83 3.25 -13.19 0.89
CA LEU A 83 2.09 -12.97 0.03
C LEU A 83 1.01 -14.06 0.18
N ASN A 84 1.41 -15.34 0.19
CA ASN A 84 0.46 -16.45 0.35
C ASN A 84 -0.28 -16.38 1.69
N LYS A 85 0.46 -16.08 2.78
CA LYS A 85 -0.11 -15.97 4.12
C LYS A 85 -1.03 -14.74 4.23
N PHE A 86 -0.62 -13.62 3.63
CA PHE A 86 -1.46 -12.42 3.55
C PHE A 86 -2.78 -12.71 2.84
N ILE A 87 -2.74 -13.31 1.65
CA ILE A 87 -3.93 -13.66 0.88
C ILE A 87 -4.84 -14.60 1.68
N ALA A 88 -4.30 -15.68 2.24
CA ALA A 88 -5.05 -16.64 3.04
C ALA A 88 -5.74 -15.98 4.25
N THR A 89 -5.07 -15.01 4.90
CA THR A 89 -5.61 -14.29 6.05
C THR A 89 -6.72 -13.32 5.64
N VAL A 90 -6.51 -12.57 4.55
CA VAL A 90 -7.35 -11.42 4.19
C VAL A 90 -8.56 -11.82 3.34
N LYS A 91 -8.46 -12.90 2.57
CA LYS A 91 -9.50 -13.34 1.61
C LYS A 91 -10.91 -13.41 2.20
N SER A 92 -11.05 -13.92 3.43
CA SER A 92 -12.36 -13.99 4.10
C SER A 92 -12.82 -12.68 4.74
N LYS A 93 -11.95 -11.67 4.81
CA LYS A 93 -12.20 -10.40 5.49
C LYS A 93 -12.68 -9.30 4.54
N VAL A 94 -12.36 -9.41 3.25
CA VAL A 94 -12.72 -8.48 2.18
C VAL A 94 -13.91 -8.97 1.37
N THR A 95 -14.48 -8.07 0.58
CA THR A 95 -15.55 -8.32 -0.39
C THR A 95 -15.13 -7.77 -1.76
N PRO A 96 -15.85 -8.04 -2.85
CA PRO A 96 -15.56 -7.45 -4.17
C PRO A 96 -15.56 -5.92 -4.20
N LEU A 97 -16.20 -5.27 -3.23
CA LEU A 97 -16.24 -3.80 -3.09
C LEU A 97 -15.11 -3.26 -2.22
N SER A 98 -14.26 -4.11 -1.67
CA SER A 98 -13.16 -3.71 -0.82
C SER A 98 -11.98 -3.17 -1.64
N LEU A 99 -11.17 -2.32 -0.99
CA LEU A 99 -9.91 -1.78 -1.51
C LEU A 99 -8.74 -2.25 -0.63
N VAL A 100 -7.73 -2.86 -1.23
CA VAL A 100 -6.43 -3.08 -0.57
C VAL A 100 -5.40 -2.14 -1.20
N TRP A 101 -4.91 -1.19 -0.42
CA TRP A 101 -4.05 -0.10 -0.91
C TRP A 101 -2.65 -0.17 -0.34
N TRP A 102 -1.69 -0.45 -1.19
CA TRP A 102 -0.27 -0.50 -0.86
C TRP A 102 0.36 0.88 -1.00
N ARG A 103 0.43 1.63 0.11
CA ARG A 103 1.07 2.94 0.15
C ARG A 103 2.55 2.80 0.46
N VAL A 104 3.23 2.16 -0.47
CA VAL A 104 4.66 1.83 -0.43
C VAL A 104 5.29 2.16 -1.78
N CYS A 105 6.60 2.38 -1.81
CA CYS A 105 7.32 2.70 -3.04
C CYS A 105 7.23 1.55 -4.06
N SER A 106 6.99 1.89 -5.31
CA SER A 106 7.21 1.07 -6.51
C SER A 106 6.57 -0.33 -6.52
N SER A 107 5.61 -0.62 -5.64
CA SER A 107 5.03 -1.98 -5.55
C SER A 107 4.38 -2.46 -6.85
N PHE A 108 3.92 -1.54 -7.71
CA PHE A 108 3.31 -1.85 -9.01
C PHE A 108 4.27 -1.68 -10.19
N GLN A 109 5.55 -1.42 -9.93
CA GLN A 109 6.56 -1.19 -10.95
C GLN A 109 6.90 -2.46 -11.73
N GLY A 110 6.97 -2.35 -13.06
CA GLY A 110 7.50 -3.38 -13.96
C GLY A 110 6.71 -4.69 -13.95
N ALA A 111 7.30 -5.74 -14.51
CA ALA A 111 6.68 -7.06 -14.60
C ALA A 111 6.38 -7.69 -13.22
N GLN A 112 7.23 -7.43 -12.23
CA GLN A 112 7.01 -7.90 -10.86
C GLN A 112 5.78 -7.23 -10.23
N GLY A 113 5.62 -5.91 -10.43
CA GLY A 113 4.43 -5.17 -9.98
C GLY A 113 3.15 -5.63 -10.67
N TYR A 114 3.25 -5.97 -11.97
CA TYR A 114 2.12 -6.56 -12.71
C TYR A 114 1.69 -7.89 -12.11
N THR A 115 2.63 -8.79 -11.85
CA THR A 115 2.36 -10.10 -11.23
C THR A 115 1.79 -9.95 -9.83
N PHE A 116 2.36 -9.05 -9.02
CA PHE A 116 1.92 -8.77 -7.66
C PHE A 116 0.48 -8.23 -7.62
N SER A 117 0.20 -7.19 -8.40
CA SER A 117 -1.13 -6.58 -8.46
C SER A 117 -2.19 -7.54 -8.99
N LYS A 118 -1.84 -8.33 -10.05
CA LYS A 118 -2.74 -9.34 -10.62
C LYS A 118 -3.11 -10.39 -9.59
N ARG A 119 -2.12 -10.97 -8.98
CA ARG A 119 -2.31 -12.04 -8.02
C ARG A 119 -3.17 -11.60 -6.83
N LEU A 120 -2.90 -10.44 -6.28
CA LEU A 120 -3.70 -9.89 -5.19
C LEU A 120 -5.15 -9.62 -5.62
N ALA A 121 -5.35 -8.97 -6.78
CA ALA A 121 -6.69 -8.64 -7.26
C ALA A 121 -7.52 -9.91 -7.50
N ASP A 122 -6.96 -10.89 -8.20
CA ASP A 122 -7.66 -12.10 -8.58
C ASP A 122 -7.94 -13.02 -7.38
N GLU A 123 -6.95 -13.24 -6.50
CA GLU A 123 -7.10 -14.14 -5.36
C GLU A 123 -7.95 -13.56 -4.22
N LEU A 124 -7.89 -12.23 -4.00
CA LEU A 124 -8.74 -11.54 -3.02
C LEU A 124 -10.12 -11.16 -3.59
N ASN A 125 -10.27 -11.20 -4.90
CA ASN A 125 -11.48 -10.77 -5.61
C ASN A 125 -11.94 -9.36 -5.21
N CYS A 126 -11.00 -8.40 -5.15
CA CYS A 126 -11.28 -7.01 -4.79
C CYS A 126 -10.34 -6.04 -5.52
N VAL A 127 -10.59 -4.74 -5.37
CA VAL A 127 -9.73 -3.71 -5.97
C VAL A 127 -8.42 -3.61 -5.20
N ILE A 128 -7.30 -3.62 -5.93
CA ILE A 128 -5.97 -3.40 -5.36
C ILE A 128 -5.42 -2.08 -5.91
N ALA A 129 -4.79 -1.28 -5.05
CA ALA A 129 -4.11 -0.05 -5.44
C ALA A 129 -2.65 -0.06 -5.00
N GLY A 130 -1.79 0.56 -5.77
CA GLY A 130 -0.36 0.68 -5.49
C GLY A 130 0.31 1.68 -6.43
N PHE A 131 1.62 1.84 -6.26
CA PHE A 131 2.39 2.88 -6.93
C PHE A 131 3.49 2.25 -7.81
N THR A 132 3.70 2.84 -8.98
CA THR A 132 4.78 2.47 -9.90
C THR A 132 6.09 3.20 -9.57
N ARG A 133 6.09 4.14 -8.63
CA ARG A 133 7.21 5.05 -8.34
C ARG A 133 7.57 5.09 -6.86
N VAL A 134 8.74 5.66 -6.56
CA VAL A 134 9.10 6.08 -5.21
C VAL A 134 8.12 7.17 -4.77
N ILE A 135 7.54 7.01 -3.58
CA ILE A 135 6.57 7.93 -3.00
C ILE A 135 7.08 8.56 -1.72
N GLY A 136 6.70 9.80 -1.51
CA GLY A 136 6.93 10.58 -0.29
C GLY A 136 5.67 11.38 0.03
N PRO A 137 5.77 12.69 0.36
CA PRO A 137 4.60 13.56 0.51
C PRO A 137 3.73 13.63 -0.75
N MET A 138 4.36 13.57 -1.92
CA MET A 138 3.69 13.43 -3.21
C MET A 138 3.77 11.97 -3.65
N GLN A 139 2.63 11.35 -3.91
CA GLN A 139 2.51 9.94 -4.24
C GLN A 139 2.08 9.79 -5.70
N GLY A 140 3.07 9.76 -6.60
CA GLY A 140 2.88 9.64 -8.04
C GLY A 140 2.86 8.20 -8.54
N GLY A 141 2.23 7.99 -9.70
CA GLY A 141 2.11 6.67 -10.31
C GLY A 141 1.12 5.77 -9.56
N LEU A 142 0.07 6.36 -9.00
CA LEU A 142 -1.03 5.59 -8.38
C LEU A 142 -1.85 4.89 -9.45
N HIS A 143 -2.01 3.60 -9.32
CA HIS A 143 -2.86 2.78 -10.17
C HIS A 143 -3.73 1.84 -9.37
N THR A 144 -4.87 1.48 -9.95
CA THR A 144 -5.75 0.45 -9.43
C THR A 144 -5.78 -0.75 -10.37
N ARG A 145 -6.02 -1.92 -9.81
CA ARG A 145 -6.30 -3.14 -10.55
C ARG A 145 -7.54 -3.83 -10.01
N LYS A 146 -8.48 -4.13 -10.89
CA LYS A 146 -9.65 -4.95 -10.59
C LYS A 146 -9.35 -6.43 -10.85
N PRO A 147 -10.09 -7.36 -10.25
CA PRO A 147 -9.97 -8.79 -10.56
C PRO A 147 -10.17 -9.05 -12.06
N ASN A 148 -9.40 -9.99 -12.60
CA ASN A 148 -9.49 -10.44 -13.98
C ASN A 148 -9.33 -9.32 -15.04
N THR A 149 -8.64 -8.22 -14.71
CA THR A 149 -8.33 -7.15 -15.67
C THR A 149 -6.84 -7.10 -15.98
N GLU A 150 -6.50 -6.56 -17.16
CA GLU A 150 -5.11 -6.20 -17.47
C GLU A 150 -4.73 -4.86 -16.84
N PRO A 151 -3.44 -4.60 -16.59
CA PRO A 151 -2.99 -3.31 -16.09
C PRO A 151 -3.33 -2.17 -17.04
N SER A 152 -3.79 -1.04 -16.51
CA SER A 152 -4.09 0.17 -17.30
C SER A 152 -2.86 1.08 -17.48
N TRP A 153 -1.70 0.69 -16.95
CA TRP A 153 -0.45 1.46 -17.02
C TRP A 153 0.62 0.66 -17.78
N PRO A 154 1.54 1.35 -18.51
CA PRO A 154 2.62 0.68 -19.20
C PRO A 154 3.67 0.13 -18.23
N VAL A 155 4.30 -0.99 -18.57
CA VAL A 155 5.36 -1.61 -17.77
C VAL A 155 6.55 -0.68 -17.52
N THR A 156 6.76 0.30 -18.41
CA THR A 156 7.86 1.30 -18.38
C THR A 156 7.52 2.57 -17.61
N GLU A 157 6.33 2.72 -17.07
CA GLU A 157 5.91 3.98 -16.42
C GLU A 157 6.80 4.42 -15.26
N SER A 158 7.47 3.48 -14.63
CA SER A 158 8.40 3.73 -13.53
C SER A 158 9.71 4.44 -13.92
N GLU A 159 10.03 4.49 -15.20
CA GLU A 159 11.29 5.06 -15.71
C GLU A 159 11.22 6.60 -15.81
N LEU A 160 11.08 7.29 -14.67
CA LEU A 160 11.38 8.71 -14.61
C LEU A 160 12.89 8.93 -14.60
N PRO A 161 13.38 10.02 -15.20
CA PRO A 161 14.77 10.42 -15.05
C PRO A 161 15.13 10.51 -13.57
N LYS A 162 16.21 9.84 -13.17
CA LYS A 162 16.71 9.92 -11.78
C LYS A 162 17.05 11.37 -11.45
N SER A 163 16.46 11.88 -10.40
CA SER A 163 16.73 13.20 -9.84
C SER A 163 16.52 13.13 -8.33
N TRP A 164 17.08 14.08 -7.59
CA TRP A 164 16.84 14.13 -6.16
C TRP A 164 15.35 14.32 -5.81
N LEU A 165 14.55 14.93 -6.68
CA LEU A 165 13.10 15.05 -6.52
C LEU A 165 12.40 13.70 -6.65
N THR A 166 12.84 12.84 -7.57
CA THR A 166 12.28 11.49 -7.72
C THR A 166 12.67 10.61 -6.55
N ASP A 167 13.91 10.67 -6.11
CA ASP A 167 14.43 9.89 -4.99
C ASP A 167 13.79 10.29 -3.65
N ALA A 168 13.45 11.58 -3.48
CA ALA A 168 12.75 12.10 -2.32
C ALA A 168 11.22 11.89 -2.37
N GLY A 169 10.67 11.35 -3.46
CA GLY A 169 9.22 11.21 -3.63
C GLY A 169 8.49 12.55 -3.69
N LEU A 170 9.14 13.58 -4.24
CA LEU A 170 8.58 14.92 -4.43
C LEU A 170 8.19 15.21 -5.88
N ALA A 171 8.65 14.38 -6.82
CA ALA A 171 8.34 14.55 -8.22
C ALA A 171 6.85 14.24 -8.48
N ARG A 172 6.18 15.19 -9.13
CA ARG A 172 4.83 14.97 -9.65
C ARG A 172 4.93 14.23 -10.98
N GLY A 173 4.10 13.24 -11.13
CA GLY A 173 3.92 12.49 -12.37
C GLY A 173 2.44 12.27 -12.64
N ASN A 174 2.14 11.39 -13.58
CA ASN A 174 0.76 10.96 -13.80
C ASN A 174 0.20 10.35 -12.50
N ASN A 175 -1.08 10.53 -12.27
CA ASN A 175 -1.79 9.96 -11.13
C ASN A 175 -1.10 10.25 -9.79
N THR A 176 -0.85 11.52 -9.50
CA THR A 176 -0.22 11.95 -8.25
C THR A 176 -1.25 12.46 -7.24
N ILE A 177 -1.21 11.90 -6.03
CA ILE A 177 -2.00 12.35 -4.89
C ILE A 177 -1.08 12.89 -3.78
N PHE A 178 -1.65 13.61 -2.83
CA PHE A 178 -0.96 13.96 -1.60
C PHE A 178 -1.06 12.82 -0.58
N CYS A 179 -0.05 12.65 0.27
CA CYS A 179 0.03 11.51 1.20
C CYS A 179 -1.16 11.40 2.20
N LEU A 180 -1.86 12.50 2.47
CA LEU A 180 -3.06 12.48 3.33
C LEU A 180 -4.37 12.26 2.57
N THR A 181 -4.34 12.13 1.24
CA THR A 181 -5.52 11.79 0.44
C THR A 181 -6.05 10.42 0.86
N ASP A 182 -7.33 10.33 1.19
CA ASP A 182 -7.99 9.14 1.72
C ASP A 182 -8.78 8.35 0.67
N LYS A 183 -8.97 8.94 -0.50
CA LYS A 183 -9.70 8.34 -1.63
C LYS A 183 -8.85 8.29 -2.88
N ILE A 184 -9.02 7.23 -3.64
CA ILE A 184 -8.50 7.17 -5.00
C ILE A 184 -9.43 7.99 -5.88
N PRO A 185 -8.91 8.94 -6.69
CA PRO A 185 -9.74 9.70 -7.62
C PRO A 185 -10.50 8.78 -8.59
N ASP A 186 -11.71 9.20 -8.95
CA ASP A 186 -12.53 8.43 -9.88
C ASP A 186 -11.84 8.25 -11.23
N GLY A 187 -11.91 7.05 -11.76
CA GLY A 187 -11.31 6.70 -13.06
C GLY A 187 -9.83 6.30 -13.04
N TRP A 188 -9.21 6.17 -11.86
CA TRP A 188 -7.80 5.78 -11.70
C TRP A 188 -7.62 4.31 -11.38
#